data_0e6ae69253a461a01c35c37b1bb54b08
#
_entry.id   0e6ae69253a461a01c35c37b1bb54b08
#
_cell.length_a   1.000
_cell.length_b   1.000
_cell.length_c   1.000
_cell.angle_alpha   90.00
_cell.angle_beta   90.00
_cell.angle_gamma   90.00
#
_symmetry.space_group_name_H-M   'P 1'
#
loop_
_entity.id
_entity.type
_entity.pdbx_description
1 polymer ?
#
loop_
_entity_poly.entity_id
_entity_poly.type
_entity_poly.pdbx_seq_one_letter_code
_entity_poly.pdbx_strand_id
1 'polypeptide(L)'
;MGDLAFTLHGARWYDGSEFIQPDEGNRYLLIDATVENKSDEGKTISSMMMFSVYDDEYRSADVAGGASSEIEGQLDGDLGAGRKMRGELPFEVPADSESFELVFEPDFLGFGQAIYEIRAEEIEG
;
A
#
# COMPACT_ATOMS: atom_id res chain seq x y z
N MET A 1 2.91 6.35 -13.47
CA MET A 1 3.92 7.41 -13.48
C MET A 1 5.24 6.86 -13.96
N GLY A 2 5.88 7.57 -14.86
CA GLY A 2 7.09 7.09 -15.49
C GLY A 2 6.83 5.75 -16.15
N ASP A 3 7.66 4.77 -15.85
CA ASP A 3 7.56 3.45 -16.45
C ASP A 3 6.70 2.48 -15.64
N LEU A 4 6.22 2.91 -14.47
CA LEU A 4 5.35 2.09 -13.62
C LEU A 4 3.95 2.68 -13.59
N ALA A 5 2.94 1.85 -13.81
CA ALA A 5 1.54 2.22 -13.71
C ALA A 5 0.93 1.55 -12.49
N PHE A 6 0.11 2.28 -11.77
CA PHE A 6 -0.53 1.82 -10.53
C PHE A 6 -2.04 1.82 -10.68
N THR A 7 -2.70 0.76 -10.23
CA THR A 7 -4.16 0.68 -10.19
C THR A 7 -4.59 0.31 -8.79
N LEU A 8 -5.40 1.16 -8.18
CA LEU A 8 -6.00 0.90 -6.88
C LEU A 8 -7.32 0.16 -7.10
N HIS A 9 -7.45 -1.04 -6.54
CA HIS A 9 -8.67 -1.84 -6.67
C HIS A 9 -9.64 -1.63 -5.52
N GLY A 10 -9.13 -1.43 -4.32
CA GLY A 10 -9.95 -1.23 -3.15
C GLY A 10 -9.15 -1.37 -1.87
N ALA A 11 -9.85 -1.33 -0.75
CA ALA A 11 -9.24 -1.46 0.57
C ALA A 11 -10.19 -2.19 1.51
N ARG A 12 -9.61 -2.85 2.51
CA ARG A 12 -10.39 -3.54 3.55
C ARG A 12 -9.68 -3.43 4.89
N TRP A 13 -10.46 -3.54 5.96
CA TRP A 13 -9.91 -3.61 7.30
C TRP A 13 -9.48 -5.04 7.63
N TYR A 14 -8.42 -5.14 8.42
CA TYR A 14 -7.92 -6.41 8.93
C TYR A 14 -7.49 -6.19 10.38
N ASP A 15 -8.01 -6.97 11.30
CA ASP A 15 -7.74 -6.77 12.72
C ASP A 15 -6.64 -7.67 13.27
N GLY A 16 -5.93 -8.33 12.37
CA GLY A 16 -4.81 -9.18 12.74
C GLY A 16 -5.22 -10.61 13.03
N SER A 17 -4.32 -11.35 13.66
CA SER A 17 -4.51 -12.74 14.04
C SER A 17 -4.08 -12.91 15.49
N GLU A 18 -4.04 -14.16 15.97
CA GLU A 18 -3.52 -14.44 17.31
C GLU A 18 -2.02 -14.14 17.44
N PHE A 19 -1.32 -14.04 16.32
CA PHE A 19 0.12 -13.79 16.29
C PHE A 19 0.47 -12.34 16.09
N ILE A 20 -0.36 -11.60 15.35
CA ILE A 20 -0.10 -10.21 14.98
C ILE A 20 -1.36 -9.40 15.21
N GLN A 21 -1.25 -8.35 16.01
CA GLN A 21 -2.37 -7.46 16.30
C GLN A 21 -1.90 -6.01 16.20
N PRO A 22 -2.76 -5.10 15.73
CA PRO A 22 -2.42 -3.68 15.72
C PRO A 22 -2.41 -3.14 17.15
N ASP A 23 -1.73 -2.02 17.36
CA ASP A 23 -1.70 -1.34 18.64
C ASP A 23 -3.11 -0.85 19.01
N GLU A 24 -3.33 -0.63 20.31
CA GLU A 24 -4.62 -0.13 20.78
C GLU A 24 -4.99 1.16 20.06
N GLY A 25 -6.23 1.22 19.58
CA GLY A 25 -6.73 2.38 18.82
C GLY A 25 -6.43 2.32 17.35
N ASN A 26 -5.68 1.34 16.88
CA ASN A 26 -5.32 1.19 15.47
C ASN A 26 -5.98 -0.04 14.85
N ARG A 27 -5.99 -0.05 13.52
CA ARG A 27 -6.38 -1.22 12.73
C ARG A 27 -5.41 -1.34 11.57
N TYR A 28 -5.35 -2.54 11.00
CA TYR A 28 -4.62 -2.71 9.74
C TYR A 28 -5.53 -2.36 8.58
N LEU A 29 -5.02 -1.52 7.69
CA LEU A 29 -5.67 -1.17 6.43
C LEU A 29 -4.94 -1.93 5.32
N LEU A 30 -5.67 -2.81 4.62
CA LEU A 30 -5.11 -3.57 3.51
C LEU A 30 -5.58 -2.95 2.20
N ILE A 31 -4.63 -2.54 1.38
CA ILE A 31 -4.91 -1.88 0.11
C ILE A 31 -4.58 -2.85 -1.02
N ASP A 32 -5.58 -3.18 -1.84
CA ASP A 32 -5.45 -4.08 -2.98
C ASP A 32 -5.10 -3.26 -4.22
N ALA A 33 -3.99 -3.59 -4.86
CA ALA A 33 -3.50 -2.79 -5.96
C ALA A 33 -2.69 -3.64 -6.95
N THR A 34 -2.52 -3.09 -8.16
CA THR A 34 -1.68 -3.67 -9.21
C THR A 34 -0.64 -2.65 -9.64
N VAL A 35 0.59 -3.10 -9.79
CA VAL A 35 1.67 -2.34 -10.40
C VAL A 35 2.03 -2.99 -11.73
N GLU A 36 2.11 -2.20 -12.78
CA GLU A 36 2.50 -2.66 -14.11
C GLU A 36 3.80 -2.00 -14.53
N ASN A 37 4.75 -2.79 -14.99
CA ASN A 37 6.01 -2.29 -15.55
C ASN A 37 5.85 -2.09 -17.05
N LYS A 38 5.73 -0.83 -17.46
CA LYS A 38 5.55 -0.48 -18.89
C LYS A 38 6.86 -0.20 -19.59
N SER A 39 7.99 -0.38 -18.90
CA SER A 39 9.30 -0.18 -19.52
C SER A 39 9.76 -1.43 -20.26
N ASP A 40 10.87 -1.32 -20.96
CA ASP A 40 11.49 -2.43 -21.66
C ASP A 40 12.60 -3.12 -20.85
N GLU A 41 12.71 -2.79 -19.57
CA GLU A 41 13.68 -3.40 -18.67
C GLU A 41 13.01 -3.78 -17.34
N GLY A 42 13.61 -4.69 -16.59
CA GLY A 42 13.10 -5.10 -15.29
C GLY A 42 13.19 -3.98 -14.27
N LYS A 43 12.24 -3.96 -13.34
CA LYS A 43 12.20 -3.02 -12.22
C LYS A 43 12.02 -3.79 -10.92
N THR A 44 12.56 -3.26 -9.84
CA THR A 44 12.34 -3.83 -8.51
C THR A 44 11.26 -3.03 -7.81
N ILE A 45 10.25 -3.74 -7.28
CA ILE A 45 9.17 -3.13 -6.51
C ILE A 45 9.46 -3.32 -5.03
N SER A 46 9.40 -2.24 -4.26
CA SER A 46 9.55 -2.28 -2.82
C SER A 46 8.38 -1.56 -2.16
N SER A 47 7.53 -2.33 -1.49
CA SER A 47 6.36 -1.76 -0.82
C SER A 47 6.78 -0.75 0.26
N MET A 48 7.84 -1.05 0.99
CA MET A 48 8.31 -0.18 2.09
C MET A 48 8.89 1.15 1.60
N MET A 49 9.45 1.17 0.40
CA MET A 49 10.09 2.38 -0.13
C MET A 49 9.19 3.20 -1.03
N MET A 50 8.21 2.56 -1.67
CA MET A 50 7.39 3.21 -2.71
C MET A 50 6.02 3.63 -2.22
N PHE A 51 5.56 3.12 -1.08
CA PHE A 51 4.21 3.37 -0.60
C PHE A 51 4.20 3.89 0.83
N SER A 52 3.30 4.83 1.07
CA SER A 52 2.99 5.30 2.43
C SER A 52 1.53 5.74 2.46
N VAL A 53 0.98 5.81 3.66
CA VAL A 53 -0.39 6.26 3.89
C VAL A 53 -0.37 7.39 4.90
N TYR A 54 -1.16 8.44 4.65
CA TYR A 54 -1.37 9.53 5.60
C TYR A 54 -2.81 9.47 6.09
N ASP A 55 -3.02 9.68 7.38
CA ASP A 55 -4.37 9.75 7.95
C ASP A 55 -4.97 11.16 7.77
N ASP A 56 -6.17 11.39 8.32
CA ASP A 56 -6.85 12.68 8.18
C ASP A 56 -6.20 13.81 9.01
N GLU A 57 -5.22 13.47 9.83
CA GLU A 57 -4.42 14.46 10.56
C GLU A 57 -3.01 14.59 9.98
N TYR A 58 -2.80 14.06 8.77
CA TYR A 58 -1.54 14.13 8.02
C TYR A 58 -0.38 13.39 8.68
N ARG A 59 -0.67 12.40 9.53
CA ARG A 59 0.35 11.53 10.10
C ARG A 59 0.61 10.36 9.15
N SER A 60 1.88 10.06 8.91
CA SER A 60 2.25 9.00 7.98
C SER A 60 2.32 7.65 8.66
N ALA A 61 1.98 6.60 7.91
CA ALA A 61 2.18 5.22 8.29
C ALA A 61 2.93 4.51 7.19
N ASP A 62 3.91 3.72 7.57
CA ASP A 62 4.66 2.88 6.63
C ASP A 62 4.03 1.49 6.55
N VAL A 63 4.43 0.73 5.56
CA VAL A 63 3.97 -0.65 5.43
C VAL A 63 4.23 -1.43 6.72
N ALA A 64 3.20 -2.09 7.21
CA ALA A 64 3.27 -2.87 8.45
C ALA A 64 3.92 -4.23 8.16
N GLY A 65 5.24 -4.30 8.31
CA GLY A 65 6.02 -5.50 7.97
C GLY A 65 5.56 -6.77 8.68
N GLY A 66 5.13 -6.66 9.95
CA GLY A 66 4.63 -7.81 10.68
C GLY A 66 3.37 -8.39 10.07
N ALA A 67 2.44 -7.54 9.64
CA ALA A 67 1.20 -7.98 9.01
C ALA A 67 1.46 -8.54 7.60
N SER A 68 2.51 -8.07 6.94
CA SER A 68 2.86 -8.54 5.59
C SER A 68 3.05 -10.05 5.53
N SER A 69 3.55 -10.66 6.61
CA SER A 69 3.82 -12.09 6.63
C SER A 69 2.54 -12.94 6.60
N GLU A 70 1.39 -12.33 6.88
CA GLU A 70 0.10 -13.03 6.91
C GLU A 70 -0.76 -12.78 5.67
N ILE A 71 -0.24 -12.02 4.71
CA ILE A 71 -0.98 -11.60 3.53
C ILE A 71 -0.41 -12.28 2.29
N GLU A 72 -1.29 -12.82 1.45
CA GLU A 72 -0.88 -13.39 0.17
C GLU A 72 -0.74 -12.30 -0.88
N GLY A 73 0.23 -12.45 -1.77
CA GLY A 73 0.38 -11.56 -2.91
C GLY A 73 0.83 -10.16 -2.52
N GLN A 74 2.04 -10.05 -2.01
CA GLN A 74 2.61 -8.76 -1.64
C GLN A 74 3.19 -8.06 -2.86
N LEU A 75 3.23 -6.71 -2.81
CA LEU A 75 3.81 -5.90 -3.88
C LEU A 75 5.31 -5.70 -3.64
N ASP A 76 6.06 -6.78 -3.72
CA ASP A 76 7.51 -6.77 -3.52
C ASP A 76 8.18 -7.73 -4.49
N GLY A 77 9.37 -7.36 -4.93
CA GLY A 77 10.20 -8.22 -5.74
C GLY A 77 10.46 -7.67 -7.14
N ASP A 78 11.07 -8.48 -7.96
CA ASP A 78 11.44 -8.09 -9.32
C ASP A 78 10.23 -8.20 -10.25
N LEU A 79 10.00 -7.15 -11.02
CA LEU A 79 8.92 -7.09 -11.99
C LEU A 79 9.52 -6.93 -13.38
N GLY A 80 9.41 -7.96 -14.20
CA GLY A 80 9.97 -7.97 -15.55
C GLY A 80 9.28 -6.97 -16.47
N ALA A 81 9.97 -6.67 -17.57
CA ALA A 81 9.44 -5.74 -18.57
C ALA A 81 8.07 -6.20 -19.09
N GLY A 82 7.11 -5.30 -19.11
CA GLY A 82 5.76 -5.59 -19.59
C GLY A 82 4.90 -6.44 -18.66
N ARG A 83 5.39 -6.73 -17.46
CA ARG A 83 4.68 -7.61 -16.51
C ARG A 83 3.88 -6.81 -15.50
N LYS A 84 2.95 -7.50 -14.84
CA LYS A 84 2.10 -6.92 -13.79
C LYS A 84 2.27 -7.70 -12.50
N MET A 85 2.07 -7.01 -11.37
CA MET A 85 2.11 -7.60 -10.05
C MET A 85 0.90 -7.06 -9.28
N ARG A 86 0.09 -7.95 -8.72
CA ARG A 86 -1.06 -7.56 -7.89
C ARG A 86 -0.88 -8.10 -6.49
N GLY A 87 -1.21 -7.30 -5.50
CA GLY A 87 -1.10 -7.71 -4.12
C GLY A 87 -1.75 -6.72 -3.17
N GLU A 88 -1.62 -7.00 -1.89
CA GLU A 88 -2.14 -6.14 -0.84
C GLU A 88 -1.00 -5.47 -0.09
N LEU A 89 -1.25 -4.23 0.33
CA LEU A 89 -0.31 -3.43 1.12
C LEU A 89 -0.92 -3.23 2.52
N PRO A 90 -0.29 -3.74 3.58
CA PRO A 90 -0.79 -3.56 4.93
C PRO A 90 -0.20 -2.30 5.56
N PHE A 91 -1.08 -1.48 6.14
CA PHE A 91 -0.67 -0.30 6.92
C PHE A 91 -1.38 -0.35 8.27
N GLU A 92 -0.68 0.02 9.33
CA GLU A 92 -1.31 0.17 10.63
C GLU A 92 -1.69 1.64 10.80
N VAL A 93 -2.98 1.92 10.95
CA VAL A 93 -3.53 3.27 10.93
C VAL A 93 -4.50 3.47 12.09
N PRO A 94 -4.76 4.73 12.51
CA PRO A 94 -5.78 5.00 13.52
C PRO A 94 -7.15 4.52 13.05
N ALA A 95 -7.85 3.79 13.90
CA ALA A 95 -9.15 3.21 13.56
C ALA A 95 -10.25 4.28 13.41
N ASP A 96 -10.07 5.45 13.99
CA ASP A 96 -11.04 6.52 13.98
C ASP A 96 -10.80 7.57 12.89
N SER A 97 -9.79 7.37 12.06
CA SER A 97 -9.56 8.30 10.93
C SER A 97 -10.67 8.15 9.90
N GLU A 98 -11.15 9.27 9.37
CA GLU A 98 -12.24 9.29 8.41
C GLU A 98 -11.79 9.17 6.97
N SER A 99 -10.51 9.45 6.72
CA SER A 99 -9.95 9.34 5.38
C SER A 99 -8.46 9.08 5.43
N PHE A 100 -7.94 8.57 4.33
CA PHE A 100 -6.53 8.26 4.17
C PHE A 100 -6.07 8.69 2.79
N GLU A 101 -4.79 9.03 2.68
CA GLU A 101 -4.17 9.25 1.39
C GLU A 101 -3.09 8.20 1.18
N LEU A 102 -3.23 7.42 0.12
CA LEU A 102 -2.18 6.47 -0.31
C LEU A 102 -1.25 7.22 -1.26
N VAL A 103 0.02 7.25 -0.92
CA VAL A 103 1.04 7.89 -1.74
C VAL A 103 1.91 6.82 -2.39
N PHE A 104 1.99 6.85 -3.71
CA PHE A 104 2.84 5.96 -4.50
C PHE A 104 3.97 6.78 -5.12
N GLU A 105 5.20 6.49 -4.72
CA GLU A 105 6.40 7.14 -5.24
C GLU A 105 7.28 6.08 -5.89
N PRO A 106 7.10 5.81 -7.20
CA PRO A 106 7.88 4.78 -7.88
C PRO A 106 9.37 5.11 -7.95
N ASP A 107 9.70 6.40 -7.83
CA ASP A 107 11.08 6.85 -7.73
C ASP A 107 11.26 7.48 -6.37
N PHE A 108 11.90 6.75 -5.45
CA PHE A 108 12.09 7.21 -4.08
C PHE A 108 13.06 8.40 -3.99
N LEU A 109 13.64 8.83 -5.11
CA LEU A 109 14.42 10.07 -5.17
C LEU A 109 13.51 11.30 -5.30
N GLY A 110 12.20 11.12 -5.36
CA GLY A 110 11.25 12.21 -5.30
C GLY A 110 10.87 12.84 -6.63
N PHE A 111 11.07 12.15 -7.72
CA PHE A 111 10.77 12.68 -9.05
C PHE A 111 9.34 12.44 -9.52
N GLY A 112 8.45 12.25 -8.61
CA GLY A 112 7.03 12.12 -8.93
C GLY A 112 6.33 11.23 -7.95
N GLN A 113 5.05 11.52 -7.72
CA GLN A 113 4.22 10.73 -6.85
C GLN A 113 2.79 10.78 -7.33
N ALA A 114 2.04 9.72 -7.02
CA ALA A 114 0.60 9.68 -7.21
C ALA A 114 -0.06 9.57 -5.85
N ILE A 115 -1.16 10.29 -5.66
CA ILE A 115 -1.87 10.32 -4.40
C ILE A 115 -3.31 9.89 -4.64
N TYR A 116 -3.79 8.94 -3.83
CA TYR A 116 -5.14 8.39 -3.92
C TYR A 116 -5.85 8.58 -2.59
N GLU A 117 -7.02 9.22 -2.60
CA GLU A 117 -7.81 9.35 -1.39
C GLU A 117 -8.65 8.09 -1.18
N ILE A 118 -8.66 7.60 0.06
CA ILE A 118 -9.49 6.47 0.47
C ILE A 118 -10.28 6.91 1.68
N ARG A 119 -11.61 6.92 1.56
CA ARG A 119 -12.49 7.30 2.66
C ARG A 119 -12.84 6.07 3.49
N ALA A 120 -12.94 6.25 4.81
CA ALA A 120 -13.26 5.14 5.70
C ALA A 120 -14.54 4.41 5.31
N GLU A 121 -15.53 5.12 4.79
CA GLU A 121 -16.80 4.54 4.35
C GLU A 121 -16.66 3.64 3.11
N GLU A 122 -15.55 3.74 2.39
CA GLU A 122 -15.28 2.94 1.21
C GLU A 122 -14.49 1.67 1.55
N ILE A 123 -14.06 1.52 2.79
CA ILE A 123 -13.23 0.40 3.23
C ILE A 123 -14.12 -0.74 3.68
N GLU A 124 -13.93 -1.93 3.11
CA GLU A 124 -14.72 -3.11 3.43
C GLU A 124 -14.32 -3.70 4.79
N GLY A 125 -15.24 -4.37 5.40
CA GLY A 125 -15.04 -5.02 6.68
C GLY A 125 -15.58 -4.26 7.84
#